data_f812858b5728400cbf5b2cdcce19aa92
#
_entry.id   f812858b5728400cbf5b2cdcce19aa92
#
_cell.length_a   1.000
_cell.length_b   1.000
_cell.length_c   1.000
_cell.angle_alpha   90.00
_cell.angle_beta   90.00
_cell.angle_gamma   90.00
#
_symmetry.space_group_name_H-M   'P 1'
#
loop_
_entity.id
_entity.type
_entity.pdbx_description
1 polymer ?
#
loop_
_entity_poly.entity_id
_entity_poly.type
_entity_poly.pdbx_seq_one_letter_code
_entity_poly.pdbx_strand_id
1 'polypeptide(L)'
;MVIFLLIIIAALIGLNYFQYKTKQHHDQNLTYIHEKLKKIIDTKTDEKLLVHTDEEELKKILIEINGLLELNQKIMATYNKTEMSMRKMLSNISHDLKTPLTVVLGYVEILMNSPNSSAAETRELLTKVHGKSLEVLELINKFFDLAKLESGDKDIPLRRVNMNEVCRKNILGFYEVLSTKGFDVAIDIPDENLYALGNEEELDRVLNNLISNAIQYGGGGKFLGLTLRGDDKSIYVDVIDKGKGISALHKDLVFERMYTLEDSRNKQYQGSGLGLTITKRLVEKMDGEILLTSKPYEKTTFTIKLNRITY
;
A
#
# COMPACT_ATOMS: atom_id res chain seq x y z
N MET A 1 5.57 -4.64 -84.73
CA MET A 1 4.30 -4.89 -84.02
C MET A 1 4.39 -6.13 -83.13
N VAL A 2 4.78 -7.31 -83.64
CA VAL A 2 4.84 -8.58 -82.84
C VAL A 2 5.84 -8.52 -81.68
N ILE A 3 7.06 -7.97 -81.91
CA ILE A 3 8.08 -7.84 -80.86
C ILE A 3 7.60 -6.93 -79.69
N PHE A 4 6.91 -5.84 -79.96
CA PHE A 4 6.35 -4.93 -78.97
C PHE A 4 5.27 -5.60 -78.16
N LEU A 5 4.44 -6.43 -78.82
CA LEU A 5 3.38 -7.21 -78.10
C LEU A 5 4.02 -8.23 -77.19
N LEU A 6 5.06 -8.92 -77.56
CA LEU A 6 5.79 -9.88 -76.73
C LEU A 6 6.44 -9.23 -75.48
N ILE A 7 6.97 -8.02 -75.62
CA ILE A 7 7.54 -7.25 -74.51
C ILE A 7 6.43 -6.89 -73.50
N ILE A 8 5.25 -6.46 -73.96
CA ILE A 8 4.11 -6.14 -73.10
C ILE A 8 3.62 -7.38 -72.37
N ILE A 9 3.50 -8.53 -73.06
CA ILE A 9 3.11 -9.79 -72.42
C ILE A 9 4.12 -10.22 -71.36
N ALA A 10 5.40 -10.14 -71.65
CA ALA A 10 6.44 -10.47 -70.69
C ALA A 10 6.40 -9.55 -69.45
N ALA A 11 6.18 -8.23 -69.68
CA ALA A 11 6.01 -7.26 -68.57
C ALA A 11 4.79 -7.57 -67.71
N LEU A 12 3.64 -7.92 -68.31
CA LEU A 12 2.43 -8.29 -67.61
C LEU A 12 2.60 -9.59 -66.81
N ILE A 13 3.29 -10.59 -67.35
CA ILE A 13 3.62 -11.85 -66.64
C ILE A 13 4.52 -11.54 -65.45
N GLY A 14 5.56 -10.71 -65.64
CA GLY A 14 6.44 -10.28 -64.57
C GLY A 14 5.72 -9.54 -63.45
N LEU A 15 4.80 -8.63 -63.81
CA LEU A 15 3.98 -7.89 -62.83
C LEU A 15 3.05 -8.82 -62.06
N ASN A 16 2.41 -9.76 -62.78
CA ASN A 16 1.52 -10.74 -62.15
C ASN A 16 2.28 -11.67 -61.19
N TYR A 17 3.45 -12.12 -61.57
CA TYR A 17 4.33 -12.92 -60.71
C TYR A 17 4.78 -12.14 -59.48
N PHE A 18 5.13 -10.88 -59.61
CA PHE A 18 5.52 -10.01 -58.49
C PHE A 18 4.33 -9.83 -57.52
N GLN A 19 3.14 -9.50 -58.05
CA GLN A 19 1.93 -9.37 -57.24
C GLN A 19 1.58 -10.68 -56.50
N TYR A 20 1.69 -11.82 -57.18
CA TYR A 20 1.48 -13.12 -56.56
C TYR A 20 2.45 -13.40 -55.40
N LYS A 21 3.73 -13.10 -55.60
CA LYS A 21 4.75 -13.31 -54.57
C LYS A 21 4.56 -12.39 -53.38
N THR A 22 4.19 -11.13 -53.60
CA THR A 22 3.87 -10.16 -52.52
C THR A 22 2.68 -10.61 -51.73
N LYS A 23 1.60 -11.07 -52.40
CA LYS A 23 0.40 -11.60 -51.74
C LYS A 23 0.72 -12.84 -50.88
N GLN A 24 1.51 -13.76 -51.41
CA GLN A 24 1.90 -14.96 -50.69
C GLN A 24 2.70 -14.62 -49.43
N HIS A 25 3.58 -13.64 -49.47
CA HIS A 25 4.37 -13.18 -48.33
C HIS A 25 3.47 -12.52 -47.26
N HIS A 26 2.51 -11.70 -47.70
CA HIS A 26 1.51 -11.09 -46.84
C HIS A 26 0.66 -12.16 -46.11
N ASP A 27 0.13 -13.17 -46.83
CA ASP A 27 -0.67 -14.26 -46.22
C ASP A 27 0.14 -15.09 -45.22
N GLN A 28 1.44 -15.32 -45.49
CA GLN A 28 2.33 -16.00 -44.54
C GLN A 28 2.56 -15.19 -43.27
N ASN A 29 2.76 -13.87 -43.38
CA ASN A 29 2.90 -12.98 -42.22
C ASN A 29 1.65 -12.98 -41.36
N LEU A 30 0.46 -12.89 -41.96
CA LEU A 30 -0.80 -12.94 -41.23
C LEU A 30 -1.04 -14.29 -40.53
N THR A 31 -0.71 -15.40 -41.20
CA THR A 31 -0.79 -16.74 -40.57
C THR A 31 0.15 -16.85 -39.38
N TYR A 32 1.40 -16.40 -39.51
CA TYR A 32 2.35 -16.40 -38.41
C TYR A 32 1.86 -15.54 -37.22
N ILE A 33 1.33 -14.34 -37.49
CA ILE A 33 0.78 -13.46 -36.46
C ILE A 33 -0.36 -14.15 -35.73
N HIS A 34 -1.29 -14.78 -36.48
CA HIS A 34 -2.42 -15.51 -35.90
C HIS A 34 -1.96 -16.64 -34.97
N GLU A 35 -1.08 -17.51 -35.46
CA GLU A 35 -0.57 -18.65 -34.68
C GLU A 35 0.20 -18.19 -33.44
N LYS A 36 1.03 -17.16 -33.59
CA LYS A 36 1.82 -16.61 -32.49
C LYS A 36 0.95 -15.95 -31.44
N LEU A 37 -0.07 -15.14 -31.85
CA LEU A 37 -1.07 -14.57 -30.93
C LEU A 37 -1.83 -15.65 -30.19
N LYS A 38 -2.32 -16.67 -30.91
CA LYS A 38 -3.02 -17.79 -30.29
C LYS A 38 -2.14 -18.48 -29.24
N LYS A 39 -0.89 -18.75 -29.57
CA LYS A 39 0.09 -19.33 -28.63
C LYS A 39 0.28 -18.44 -27.39
N ILE A 40 0.48 -17.12 -27.56
CA ILE A 40 0.66 -16.17 -26.44
C ILE A 40 -0.56 -16.21 -25.51
N ILE A 41 -1.78 -16.23 -26.08
CA ILE A 41 -3.03 -16.27 -25.32
C ILE A 41 -3.17 -17.60 -24.56
N ASP A 42 -2.95 -18.72 -25.23
CA ASP A 42 -3.12 -20.07 -24.66
C ASP A 42 -2.07 -20.37 -23.58
N THR A 43 -0.82 -19.98 -23.78
CA THR A 43 0.30 -20.27 -22.88
C THR A 43 0.60 -19.14 -21.89
N LYS A 44 -0.07 -17.98 -22.03
CA LYS A 44 0.15 -16.76 -21.21
C LYS A 44 1.62 -16.36 -21.12
N THR A 45 2.34 -16.46 -22.24
CA THR A 45 3.77 -16.10 -22.31
C THR A 45 3.96 -14.62 -22.53
N ASP A 46 5.12 -14.10 -22.08
CA ASP A 46 5.50 -12.68 -22.22
C ASP A 46 6.17 -12.38 -23.59
N GLU A 47 5.94 -13.23 -24.60
CA GLU A 47 6.53 -13.07 -25.92
C GLU A 47 5.90 -11.89 -26.68
N LYS A 48 6.72 -11.18 -27.47
CA LYS A 48 6.27 -10.13 -28.38
C LYS A 48 6.08 -10.67 -29.80
N LEU A 49 5.21 -10.01 -30.55
CA LEU A 49 5.04 -10.27 -31.97
C LEU A 49 6.16 -9.54 -32.74
N LEU A 50 7.07 -10.31 -33.29
CA LEU A 50 8.15 -9.82 -34.13
C LEU A 50 7.98 -10.38 -35.53
N VAL A 51 7.63 -9.50 -36.49
CA VAL A 51 7.48 -9.84 -37.91
C VAL A 51 8.35 -8.90 -38.71
N HIS A 52 9.16 -9.46 -39.61
CA HIS A 52 9.92 -8.66 -40.56
C HIS A 52 9.05 -8.38 -41.79
N THR A 53 8.63 -7.14 -41.94
CA THR A 53 7.76 -6.69 -43.04
C THR A 53 8.12 -5.29 -43.47
N ASP A 54 7.96 -5.02 -44.77
CA ASP A 54 8.13 -3.68 -45.35
C ASP A 54 6.79 -2.91 -45.42
N GLU A 55 5.67 -3.55 -45.05
CA GLU A 55 4.34 -2.95 -45.07
C GLU A 55 4.16 -2.01 -43.87
N GLU A 56 4.06 -0.71 -44.11
CA GLU A 56 3.94 0.31 -43.07
C GLU A 56 2.64 0.13 -42.21
N GLU A 57 1.53 -0.27 -42.81
CA GLU A 57 0.28 -0.49 -42.08
C GLU A 57 0.38 -1.71 -41.14
N LEU A 58 1.03 -2.78 -41.58
CA LEU A 58 1.24 -3.96 -40.76
C LEU A 58 2.19 -3.66 -39.59
N LYS A 59 3.24 -2.83 -39.81
CA LYS A 59 4.12 -2.35 -38.73
C LYS A 59 3.36 -1.57 -37.68
N LYS A 60 2.47 -0.66 -38.06
CA LYS A 60 1.63 0.11 -37.12
C LYS A 60 0.75 -0.80 -36.29
N ILE A 61 0.07 -1.77 -36.92
CA ILE A 61 -0.77 -2.74 -36.23
C ILE A 61 0.05 -3.57 -35.22
N LEU A 62 1.25 -4.02 -35.60
CA LEU A 62 2.12 -4.79 -34.69
C LEU A 62 2.59 -3.98 -33.49
N ILE A 63 2.87 -2.68 -33.66
CA ILE A 63 3.22 -1.78 -32.57
C ILE A 63 2.06 -1.69 -31.57
N GLU A 64 0.83 -1.45 -32.05
CA GLU A 64 -0.35 -1.34 -31.19
C GLU A 64 -0.66 -2.68 -30.47
N ILE A 65 -0.57 -3.80 -31.17
CA ILE A 65 -0.77 -5.12 -30.56
C ILE A 65 0.30 -5.38 -29.47
N ASN A 66 1.57 -5.10 -29.75
CA ASN A 66 2.62 -5.25 -28.73
C ASN A 66 2.41 -4.31 -27.55
N GLY A 67 1.89 -3.09 -27.78
CA GLY A 67 1.49 -2.16 -26.73
C GLY A 67 0.38 -2.74 -25.84
N LEU A 68 -0.65 -3.33 -26.44
CA LEU A 68 -1.73 -4.01 -25.71
C LEU A 68 -1.24 -5.23 -24.92
N LEU A 69 -0.33 -6.03 -25.51
CA LEU A 69 0.28 -7.16 -24.79
C LEU A 69 1.09 -6.69 -23.58
N GLU A 70 1.90 -5.64 -23.73
CA GLU A 70 2.66 -5.07 -22.62
C GLU A 70 1.78 -4.49 -21.52
N LEU A 71 0.68 -3.81 -21.88
CA LEU A 71 -0.30 -3.31 -20.92
C LEU A 71 -0.96 -4.46 -20.16
N ASN A 72 -1.37 -5.52 -20.87
CA ASN A 72 -1.97 -6.70 -20.26
C ASN A 72 -1.00 -7.38 -19.26
N GLN A 73 0.27 -7.53 -19.63
CA GLN A 73 1.30 -8.07 -18.76
C GLN A 73 1.46 -7.26 -17.48
N LYS A 74 1.50 -5.92 -17.57
CA LYS A 74 1.56 -5.03 -16.39
C LYS A 74 0.33 -5.19 -15.50
N ILE A 75 -0.86 -5.28 -16.08
CA ILE A 75 -2.10 -5.50 -15.34
C ILE A 75 -2.06 -6.85 -14.61
N MET A 76 -1.68 -7.93 -15.30
CA MET A 76 -1.60 -9.27 -14.72
C MET A 76 -0.54 -9.35 -13.61
N ALA A 77 0.63 -8.73 -13.80
CA ALA A 77 1.67 -8.67 -12.77
C ALA A 77 1.18 -7.93 -11.52
N THR A 78 0.47 -6.81 -11.69
CA THR A 78 -0.12 -6.04 -10.59
C THR A 78 -1.21 -6.85 -9.89
N TYR A 79 -2.09 -7.52 -10.65
CA TYR A 79 -3.13 -8.39 -10.11
C TYR A 79 -2.55 -9.53 -9.26
N ASN A 80 -1.56 -10.25 -9.80
CA ASN A 80 -0.89 -11.34 -9.10
C ASN A 80 -0.21 -10.85 -7.81
N LYS A 81 0.47 -9.69 -7.86
CA LYS A 81 1.07 -9.08 -6.67
C LYS A 81 0.01 -8.76 -5.61
N THR A 82 -1.12 -8.21 -6.02
CA THR A 82 -2.23 -7.88 -5.12
C THR A 82 -2.85 -9.14 -4.53
N GLU A 83 -3.09 -10.18 -5.33
CA GLU A 83 -3.63 -11.46 -4.86
C GLU A 83 -2.69 -12.13 -3.85
N MET A 84 -1.39 -12.20 -4.14
CA MET A 84 -0.40 -12.75 -3.21
C MET A 84 -0.36 -11.97 -1.89
N SER A 85 -0.40 -10.64 -1.97
CA SER A 85 -0.44 -9.77 -0.79
C SER A 85 -1.70 -10.03 0.05
N MET A 86 -2.88 -10.19 -0.59
CA MET A 86 -4.13 -10.52 0.08
C MET A 86 -4.07 -11.90 0.76
N ARG A 87 -3.58 -12.93 0.09
CA ARG A 87 -3.40 -14.28 0.66
C ARG A 87 -2.49 -14.24 1.88
N LYS A 88 -1.36 -13.53 1.78
CA LYS A 88 -0.41 -13.35 2.90
C LYS A 88 -1.09 -12.62 4.07
N MET A 89 -1.86 -11.57 3.78
CA MET A 89 -2.61 -10.83 4.79
C MET A 89 -3.60 -11.73 5.54
N LEU A 90 -4.41 -12.52 4.83
CA LEU A 90 -5.36 -13.46 5.45
C LEU A 90 -4.67 -14.49 6.33
N SER A 91 -3.54 -15.04 5.88
CA SER A 91 -2.74 -15.99 6.66
C SER A 91 -2.21 -15.37 7.96
N ASN A 92 -1.67 -14.16 7.88
CA ASN A 92 -1.11 -13.47 9.04
C ASN A 92 -2.20 -13.07 10.04
N ILE A 93 -3.35 -12.55 9.55
CA ILE A 93 -4.50 -12.22 10.41
C ILE A 93 -4.98 -13.47 11.16
N SER A 94 -5.09 -14.60 10.46
CA SER A 94 -5.49 -15.86 11.09
C SER A 94 -4.54 -16.27 12.20
N HIS A 95 -3.24 -16.09 11.99
CA HIS A 95 -2.21 -16.34 13.01
C HIS A 95 -2.34 -15.37 14.20
N ASP A 96 -2.46 -14.07 13.92
CA ASP A 96 -2.50 -13.01 14.93
C ASP A 96 -3.80 -13.02 15.75
N LEU A 97 -4.91 -13.51 15.17
CA LEU A 97 -6.14 -13.78 15.90
C LEU A 97 -6.05 -15.05 16.77
N LYS A 98 -5.41 -16.11 16.25
CA LYS A 98 -5.31 -17.38 16.97
C LYS A 98 -4.56 -17.23 18.28
N THR A 99 -3.48 -16.45 18.31
CA THR A 99 -2.63 -16.28 19.49
C THR A 99 -3.40 -15.72 20.70
N PRO A 100 -4.04 -14.54 20.66
CA PRO A 100 -4.80 -14.00 21.80
C PRO A 100 -6.03 -14.86 22.13
N LEU A 101 -6.70 -15.46 21.14
CA LEU A 101 -7.83 -16.37 21.39
C LEU A 101 -7.41 -17.63 22.16
N THR A 102 -6.25 -18.21 21.84
CA THR A 102 -5.71 -19.36 22.60
C THR A 102 -5.41 -18.96 24.04
N VAL A 103 -4.92 -17.75 24.29
CA VAL A 103 -4.68 -17.24 25.65
C VAL A 103 -6.00 -17.03 26.41
N VAL A 104 -7.03 -16.47 25.73
CA VAL A 104 -8.38 -16.32 26.30
C VAL A 104 -8.93 -17.70 26.72
N LEU A 105 -8.88 -18.68 25.82
CA LEU A 105 -9.35 -20.05 26.10
C LEU A 105 -8.59 -20.64 27.27
N GLY A 106 -7.26 -20.51 27.33
CA GLY A 106 -6.46 -21.02 28.45
C GLY A 106 -6.84 -20.40 29.80
N TYR A 107 -7.09 -19.09 29.88
CA TYR A 107 -7.56 -18.45 31.13
C TYR A 107 -8.97 -18.91 31.51
N VAL A 108 -9.86 -19.10 30.53
CA VAL A 108 -11.21 -19.63 30.77
C VAL A 108 -11.14 -21.07 31.32
N GLU A 109 -10.29 -21.92 30.71
CA GLU A 109 -10.07 -23.30 31.20
C GLU A 109 -9.52 -23.34 32.63
N ILE A 110 -8.60 -22.44 33.00
CA ILE A 110 -8.10 -22.31 34.38
C ILE A 110 -9.24 -21.93 35.30
N LEU A 111 -10.06 -20.95 34.93
CA LEU A 111 -11.22 -20.54 35.73
C LEU A 111 -12.23 -21.68 35.95
N MET A 112 -12.49 -22.48 34.91
CA MET A 112 -13.44 -23.60 34.99
C MET A 112 -12.91 -24.76 35.85
N ASN A 113 -11.59 -25.00 35.83
CA ASN A 113 -10.96 -26.12 36.54
C ASN A 113 -10.44 -25.77 37.95
N SER A 114 -10.61 -24.53 38.41
CA SER A 114 -10.13 -24.04 39.71
C SER A 114 -11.30 -23.55 40.59
N PRO A 115 -12.19 -24.44 41.05
CA PRO A 115 -13.39 -24.05 41.79
C PRO A 115 -13.10 -23.40 43.16
N ASN A 116 -11.89 -23.56 43.68
CA ASN A 116 -11.46 -23.01 44.98
C ASN A 116 -10.61 -21.72 44.84
N SER A 117 -10.56 -21.10 43.66
CA SER A 117 -9.85 -19.84 43.48
C SER A 117 -10.45 -18.72 44.33
N SER A 118 -9.59 -17.88 44.88
CA SER A 118 -10.05 -16.70 45.61
C SER A 118 -10.76 -15.71 44.66
N ALA A 119 -11.65 -14.88 45.21
CA ALA A 119 -12.32 -13.83 44.44
C ALA A 119 -11.32 -12.86 43.77
N ALA A 120 -10.15 -12.63 44.38
CA ALA A 120 -9.09 -11.79 43.82
C ALA A 120 -8.43 -12.44 42.59
N GLU A 121 -8.07 -13.74 42.66
CA GLU A 121 -7.48 -14.48 41.51
C GLU A 121 -8.47 -14.58 40.34
N THR A 122 -9.75 -14.87 40.65
CA THR A 122 -10.82 -14.91 39.64
C THR A 122 -10.95 -13.57 38.94
N ARG A 123 -10.92 -12.46 39.68
CA ARG A 123 -11.00 -11.11 39.11
C ARG A 123 -9.78 -10.77 38.23
N GLU A 124 -8.58 -11.16 38.65
CA GLU A 124 -7.36 -10.97 37.90
C GLU A 124 -7.41 -11.71 36.54
N LEU A 125 -7.82 -13.00 36.56
CA LEU A 125 -7.96 -13.80 35.36
C LEU A 125 -9.01 -13.23 34.39
N LEU A 126 -10.19 -12.81 34.94
CA LEU A 126 -11.22 -12.16 34.11
C LEU A 126 -10.73 -10.84 33.50
N THR A 127 -9.92 -10.07 34.21
CA THR A 127 -9.30 -8.85 33.66
C THR A 127 -8.36 -9.18 32.50
N LYS A 128 -7.57 -10.25 32.62
CA LYS A 128 -6.70 -10.74 31.52
C LYS A 128 -7.51 -11.22 30.33
N VAL A 129 -8.59 -11.98 30.52
CA VAL A 129 -9.53 -12.41 29.49
C VAL A 129 -10.11 -11.20 28.76
N HIS A 130 -10.64 -10.23 29.51
CA HIS A 130 -11.23 -9.02 28.96
C HIS A 130 -10.21 -8.23 28.11
N GLY A 131 -8.99 -8.01 28.64
CA GLY A 131 -7.93 -7.32 27.90
C GLY A 131 -7.58 -8.01 26.60
N LYS A 132 -7.43 -9.35 26.61
CA LYS A 132 -7.14 -10.12 25.39
C LYS A 132 -8.31 -10.13 24.40
N SER A 133 -9.54 -10.10 24.87
CA SER A 133 -10.72 -9.99 24.00
C SER A 133 -10.79 -8.63 23.30
N LEU A 134 -10.41 -7.54 23.99
CA LEU A 134 -10.30 -6.21 23.39
C LEU A 134 -9.20 -6.15 22.31
N GLU A 135 -8.04 -6.80 22.53
CA GLU A 135 -6.99 -6.90 21.50
C GLU A 135 -7.50 -7.59 20.23
N VAL A 136 -8.28 -8.68 20.38
CA VAL A 136 -8.90 -9.38 19.24
C VAL A 136 -9.88 -8.48 18.50
N LEU A 137 -10.75 -7.78 19.23
CA LEU A 137 -11.73 -6.87 18.65
C LEU A 137 -11.06 -5.73 17.87
N GLU A 138 -9.99 -5.15 18.43
CA GLU A 138 -9.22 -4.10 17.76
C GLU A 138 -8.59 -4.60 16.46
N LEU A 139 -8.01 -5.81 16.45
CA LEU A 139 -7.42 -6.40 15.26
C LEU A 139 -8.46 -6.65 14.15
N ILE A 140 -9.64 -7.18 14.55
CA ILE A 140 -10.77 -7.39 13.63
C ILE A 140 -11.24 -6.05 13.04
N ASN A 141 -11.39 -5.01 13.84
CA ASN A 141 -11.80 -3.70 13.37
C ASN A 141 -10.78 -3.10 12.39
N LYS A 142 -9.47 -3.18 12.68
CA LYS A 142 -8.41 -2.74 11.77
C LYS A 142 -8.46 -3.49 10.43
N PHE A 143 -8.74 -4.79 10.46
CA PHE A 143 -8.90 -5.59 9.24
C PHE A 143 -10.09 -5.14 8.40
N PHE A 144 -11.27 -4.99 9.00
CA PHE A 144 -12.45 -4.53 8.27
C PHE A 144 -12.29 -3.10 7.73
N ASP A 145 -11.65 -2.22 8.50
CA ASP A 145 -11.34 -0.86 8.03
C ASP A 145 -10.44 -0.89 6.80
N LEU A 146 -9.38 -1.70 6.82
CA LEU A 146 -8.50 -1.84 5.65
C LEU A 146 -9.26 -2.42 4.45
N ALA A 147 -10.07 -3.45 4.66
CA ALA A 147 -10.87 -4.07 3.60
C ALA A 147 -11.82 -3.06 2.94
N LYS A 148 -12.51 -2.22 3.73
CA LYS A 148 -13.40 -1.16 3.23
C LYS A 148 -12.63 -0.04 2.50
N LEU A 149 -11.43 0.30 2.95
CA LEU A 149 -10.58 1.29 2.27
C LEU A 149 -10.10 0.79 0.91
N GLU A 150 -9.83 -0.50 0.79
CA GLU A 150 -9.31 -1.12 -0.44
C GLU A 150 -10.39 -1.46 -1.46
N SER A 151 -11.60 -1.86 -1.01
CA SER A 151 -12.74 -2.06 -1.92
C SER A 151 -13.25 -0.74 -2.54
N GLY A 152 -12.87 0.40 -1.97
CA GLY A 152 -13.40 1.69 -2.37
C GLY A 152 -14.75 2.03 -1.73
N ASP A 153 -15.31 1.12 -0.92
CA ASP A 153 -16.63 1.27 -0.30
C ASP A 153 -16.66 2.33 0.82
N LYS A 154 -15.51 2.75 1.30
CA LYS A 154 -15.42 3.82 2.29
C LYS A 154 -15.36 5.18 1.59
N ASP A 155 -16.47 5.91 1.62
CA ASP A 155 -16.51 7.33 1.26
C ASP A 155 -15.96 8.17 2.43
N ILE A 156 -14.99 9.04 2.13
CA ILE A 156 -14.37 9.95 3.10
C ILE A 156 -14.71 11.37 2.65
N PRO A 157 -15.74 12.00 3.23
CA PRO A 157 -16.11 13.35 2.85
C PRO A 157 -15.01 14.33 3.25
N LEU A 158 -14.44 15.00 2.25
CA LEU A 158 -13.39 15.99 2.46
C LEU A 158 -14.00 17.35 2.81
N ARG A 159 -13.45 18.00 3.83
CA ARG A 159 -13.87 19.32 4.33
C ARG A 159 -12.64 20.15 4.67
N ARG A 160 -12.86 21.43 4.90
CA ARG A 160 -11.84 22.32 5.46
C ARG A 160 -11.58 21.97 6.92
N VAL A 161 -10.34 21.55 7.23
CA VAL A 161 -9.93 21.12 8.58
C VAL A 161 -8.83 22.05 9.09
N ASN A 162 -8.96 22.49 10.34
CA ASN A 162 -7.93 23.25 11.04
C ASN A 162 -6.83 22.29 11.56
N MET A 163 -5.70 22.28 10.90
CA MET A 163 -4.60 21.37 11.23
C MET A 163 -3.91 21.69 12.56
N ASN A 164 -3.95 22.97 13.00
CA ASN A 164 -3.41 23.37 14.31
C ASN A 164 -4.18 22.68 15.43
N GLU A 165 -5.53 22.67 15.35
CA GLU A 165 -6.38 22.03 16.34
C GLU A 165 -6.24 20.50 16.33
N VAL A 166 -6.20 19.91 15.14
CA VAL A 166 -5.99 18.46 14.99
C VAL A 166 -4.65 18.04 15.61
N CYS A 167 -3.57 18.76 15.34
CA CYS A 167 -2.26 18.47 15.92
C CYS A 167 -2.25 18.63 17.44
N ARG A 168 -2.80 19.74 17.96
CA ARG A 168 -2.86 20.02 19.41
C ARG A 168 -3.69 18.97 20.16
N LYS A 169 -4.88 18.64 19.66
CA LYS A 169 -5.76 17.62 20.23
C LYS A 169 -5.08 16.27 20.34
N ASN A 170 -4.44 15.83 19.23
CA ASN A 170 -3.83 14.51 19.18
C ASN A 170 -2.62 14.43 20.12
N ILE A 171 -1.72 15.41 20.13
CA ILE A 171 -0.54 15.34 21.01
C ILE A 171 -0.93 15.42 22.51
N LEU A 172 -1.95 16.21 22.85
CA LEU A 172 -2.49 16.28 24.21
C LEU A 172 -3.07 14.96 24.67
N GLY A 173 -3.69 14.17 23.80
CA GLY A 173 -4.21 12.84 24.11
C GLY A 173 -3.12 11.85 24.57
N PHE A 174 -1.86 12.08 24.23
CA PHE A 174 -0.74 11.24 24.64
C PHE A 174 0.08 11.83 25.81
N TYR A 175 -0.31 12.98 26.37
CA TYR A 175 0.46 13.67 27.39
C TYR A 175 0.81 12.79 28.61
N GLU A 176 -0.17 12.09 29.16
CA GLU A 176 0.00 11.23 30.32
C GLU A 176 0.98 10.08 30.02
N VAL A 177 0.83 9.43 28.87
CA VAL A 177 1.69 8.30 28.46
C VAL A 177 3.13 8.78 28.22
N LEU A 178 3.32 9.93 27.54
CA LEU A 178 4.62 10.52 27.26
C LEU A 178 5.34 10.93 28.55
N SER A 179 4.61 11.59 29.47
CA SER A 179 5.12 12.02 30.76
C SER A 179 5.54 10.81 31.63
N THR A 180 4.69 9.79 31.73
CA THR A 180 4.96 8.57 32.51
C THR A 180 6.16 7.79 31.97
N LYS A 181 6.34 7.75 30.64
CA LYS A 181 7.47 7.08 30.00
C LYS A 181 8.75 7.94 29.93
N GLY A 182 8.68 9.21 30.35
CA GLY A 182 9.79 10.15 30.38
C GLY A 182 10.30 10.51 28.98
N PHE A 183 9.37 10.79 28.05
CA PHE A 183 9.72 11.30 26.72
C PHE A 183 9.99 12.80 26.76
N ASP A 184 11.04 13.22 26.04
CA ASP A 184 11.27 14.62 25.67
C ASP A 184 10.36 14.95 24.47
N VAL A 185 9.52 15.98 24.58
CA VAL A 185 8.52 16.32 23.57
C VAL A 185 8.77 17.69 23.00
N ALA A 186 9.01 17.75 21.70
CA ALA A 186 9.17 19.01 20.95
C ALA A 186 7.93 19.24 20.06
N ILE A 187 7.21 20.35 20.31
CA ILE A 187 6.03 20.74 19.54
C ILE A 187 6.31 22.06 18.83
N ASP A 188 6.17 22.06 17.52
CA ASP A 188 6.33 23.25 16.69
C ASP A 188 5.09 23.42 15.80
N ILE A 189 4.11 24.19 16.29
CA ILE A 189 2.84 24.50 15.64
C ILE A 189 2.75 26.02 15.53
N PRO A 190 2.65 26.59 14.30
CA PRO A 190 2.60 28.02 14.11
C PRO A 190 1.33 28.62 14.75
N ASP A 191 1.37 29.92 15.08
CA ASP A 191 0.21 30.65 15.57
C ASP A 191 -0.83 30.90 14.46
N GLU A 192 -0.39 31.03 13.22
CA GLU A 192 -1.25 31.13 12.05
C GLU A 192 -2.01 29.82 11.84
N ASN A 193 -3.33 29.91 11.69
CA ASN A 193 -4.14 28.73 11.41
C ASN A 193 -3.93 28.23 9.99
N LEU A 194 -3.53 26.98 9.88
CA LEU A 194 -3.33 26.26 8.62
C LEU A 194 -4.51 25.31 8.37
N TYR A 195 -5.14 25.47 7.20
CA TYR A 195 -6.32 24.68 6.82
C TYR A 195 -6.00 23.74 5.67
N ALA A 196 -6.29 22.45 5.85
CA ALA A 196 -6.18 21.44 4.81
C ALA A 196 -7.55 20.99 4.30
N LEU A 197 -7.59 20.50 3.06
CA LEU A 197 -8.69 19.69 2.57
C LEU A 197 -8.51 18.25 3.12
N GLY A 198 -9.42 17.79 3.97
CA GLY A 198 -9.30 16.49 4.59
C GLY A 198 -10.55 16.09 5.38
N ASN A 199 -10.42 15.07 6.19
CA ASN A 199 -11.43 14.60 7.13
C ASN A 199 -10.83 14.55 8.53
N GLU A 200 -11.40 15.27 9.48
CA GLU A 200 -10.85 15.40 10.84
C GLU A 200 -10.73 14.05 11.56
N GLU A 201 -11.76 13.22 11.49
CA GLU A 201 -11.78 11.91 12.14
C GLU A 201 -10.68 10.99 11.59
N GLU A 202 -10.50 10.98 10.26
CA GLU A 202 -9.46 10.15 9.64
C GLU A 202 -8.05 10.73 9.88
N LEU A 203 -7.92 12.05 10.00
CA LEU A 203 -6.65 12.70 10.39
C LEU A 203 -6.30 12.40 11.84
N ASP A 204 -7.27 12.38 12.75
CA ASP A 204 -7.07 11.92 14.12
C ASP A 204 -6.55 10.49 14.14
N ARG A 205 -7.14 9.58 13.36
CA ARG A 205 -6.67 8.18 13.25
C ARG A 205 -5.25 8.09 12.72
N VAL A 206 -4.92 8.86 11.69
CA VAL A 206 -3.58 8.92 11.10
C VAL A 206 -2.55 9.39 12.14
N LEU A 207 -2.81 10.52 12.81
CA LEU A 207 -1.88 11.07 13.81
C LEU A 207 -1.77 10.16 15.04
N ASN A 208 -2.87 9.60 15.54
CA ASN A 208 -2.83 8.64 16.64
C ASN A 208 -1.96 7.41 16.31
N ASN A 209 -2.06 6.88 15.09
CA ASN A 209 -1.21 5.77 14.66
C ASN A 209 0.27 6.16 14.56
N LEU A 210 0.59 7.32 13.99
CA LEU A 210 1.99 7.77 13.86
C LEU A 210 2.61 8.11 15.23
N ILE A 211 1.87 8.78 16.12
CA ILE A 211 2.34 9.12 17.47
C ILE A 211 2.52 7.85 18.30
N SER A 212 1.57 6.91 18.26
CA SER A 212 1.69 5.64 18.98
C SER A 212 2.88 4.81 18.48
N ASN A 213 3.14 4.79 17.17
CA ASN A 213 4.32 4.16 16.60
C ASN A 213 5.61 4.84 17.07
N ALA A 214 5.67 6.17 17.10
CA ALA A 214 6.82 6.91 17.61
C ALA A 214 7.08 6.62 19.11
N ILE A 215 6.04 6.47 19.93
CA ILE A 215 6.15 6.07 21.34
C ILE A 215 6.63 4.63 21.47
N GLN A 216 6.12 3.73 20.64
CA GLN A 216 6.42 2.30 20.69
C GLN A 216 7.85 2.00 20.22
N TYR A 217 8.22 2.53 19.06
CA TYR A 217 9.50 2.24 18.40
C TYR A 217 10.60 3.27 18.71
N GLY A 218 10.20 4.48 19.13
CA GLY A 218 11.10 5.55 19.56
C GLY A 218 11.59 5.44 20.99
N GLY A 219 11.16 4.41 21.75
CA GLY A 219 11.45 4.25 23.18
C GLY A 219 12.94 4.27 23.57
N GLY A 220 13.84 3.87 22.67
CA GLY A 220 15.28 3.92 22.89
C GLY A 220 15.85 5.36 22.96
N GLY A 221 15.30 6.29 22.19
CA GLY A 221 15.71 7.70 22.17
C GLY A 221 14.83 8.60 23.04
N LYS A 222 13.70 8.10 23.54
CA LYS A 222 12.71 8.83 24.37
C LYS A 222 12.41 10.25 23.89
N PHE A 223 12.29 10.43 22.59
CA PHE A 223 12.01 11.72 21.96
C PHE A 223 10.81 11.60 21.03
N LEU A 224 9.90 12.56 21.11
CA LEU A 224 8.79 12.76 20.19
C LEU A 224 8.75 14.22 19.71
N GLY A 225 8.83 14.41 18.39
CA GLY A 225 8.62 15.71 17.76
C GLY A 225 7.31 15.73 16.97
N LEU A 226 6.55 16.83 17.06
CA LEU A 226 5.40 17.11 16.22
C LEU A 226 5.55 18.52 15.64
N THR A 227 5.72 18.60 14.32
CA THR A 227 5.87 19.87 13.61
C THR A 227 4.77 20.05 12.59
N LEU A 228 4.11 21.20 12.60
CA LEU A 228 3.14 21.61 11.59
C LEU A 228 3.73 22.78 10.80
N ARG A 229 3.75 22.68 9.47
CA ARG A 229 4.24 23.73 8.57
C ARG A 229 3.43 23.76 7.29
N GLY A 230 3.42 24.89 6.61
CA GLY A 230 2.72 25.02 5.33
C GLY A 230 3.49 25.85 4.34
N ASP A 231 3.29 25.60 3.06
CA ASP A 231 3.65 26.47 1.95
C ASP A 231 2.38 26.98 1.25
N ASP A 232 2.50 27.58 0.06
CA ASP A 232 1.37 28.15 -0.69
C ASP A 232 0.34 27.08 -1.13
N LYS A 233 0.74 25.82 -1.29
CA LYS A 233 -0.10 24.77 -1.87
C LYS A 233 -0.34 23.60 -0.92
N SER A 234 0.54 23.40 0.04
CA SER A 234 0.56 22.18 0.85
C SER A 234 0.74 22.48 2.33
N ILE A 235 0.20 21.60 3.14
CA ILE A 235 0.46 21.53 4.58
C ILE A 235 1.21 20.24 4.86
N TYR A 236 2.17 20.32 5.78
CA TYR A 236 3.01 19.19 6.19
C TYR A 236 2.90 19.02 7.71
N VAL A 237 2.66 17.78 8.12
CA VAL A 237 2.73 17.37 9.53
C VAL A 237 3.82 16.34 9.67
N ASP A 238 4.86 16.67 10.42
CA ASP A 238 5.98 15.79 10.69
C ASP A 238 5.84 15.17 12.09
N VAL A 239 5.83 13.85 12.18
CA VAL A 239 5.93 13.08 13.42
C VAL A 239 7.34 12.48 13.47
N ILE A 240 8.08 12.80 14.53
CA ILE A 240 9.51 12.55 14.62
C ILE A 240 9.81 11.70 15.85
N ASP A 241 10.61 10.64 15.69
CA ASP A 241 11.22 9.89 16.78
C ASP A 241 12.74 9.75 16.62
N LYS A 242 13.42 9.42 17.73
CA LYS A 242 14.86 9.11 17.78
C LYS A 242 15.10 7.67 18.22
N GLY A 243 14.27 6.74 17.75
CA GLY A 243 14.41 5.31 18.02
C GLY A 243 15.49 4.64 17.18
N LYS A 244 15.35 3.31 17.04
CA LYS A 244 16.27 2.49 16.22
C LYS A 244 16.25 2.81 14.73
N GLY A 245 15.23 3.53 14.28
CA GLY A 245 15.08 3.94 12.88
C GLY A 245 14.71 2.81 11.93
N ILE A 246 14.68 3.17 10.64
CA ILE A 246 14.30 2.28 9.53
C ILE A 246 15.39 2.33 8.48
N SER A 247 15.94 1.18 8.12
CA SER A 247 16.98 1.11 7.09
C SER A 247 16.42 1.40 5.69
N ALA A 248 17.29 1.81 4.76
CA ALA A 248 16.87 2.15 3.39
C ALA A 248 16.11 1.01 2.67
N LEU A 249 16.48 -0.25 2.93
CA LEU A 249 15.84 -1.44 2.36
C LEU A 249 14.38 -1.60 2.79
N HIS A 250 13.99 -1.05 3.94
CA HIS A 250 12.68 -1.25 4.54
C HIS A 250 11.75 -0.03 4.39
N LYS A 251 12.24 1.13 3.91
CA LYS A 251 11.47 2.37 3.85
C LYS A 251 10.17 2.26 3.05
N ASP A 252 10.21 1.58 1.91
CA ASP A 252 9.03 1.39 1.08
C ASP A 252 8.14 0.25 1.62
N LEU A 253 8.78 -0.73 2.26
CA LEU A 253 8.11 -1.93 2.75
C LEU A 253 7.29 -1.68 4.02
N VAL A 254 7.62 -0.68 4.85
CA VAL A 254 6.87 -0.40 6.10
C VAL A 254 5.42 0.03 5.86
N PHE A 255 5.09 0.45 4.66
CA PHE A 255 3.73 0.77 4.24
C PHE A 255 3.00 -0.42 3.58
N GLU A 256 3.71 -1.51 3.30
CA GLU A 256 3.09 -2.74 2.78
C GLU A 256 2.31 -3.45 3.88
N ARG A 257 1.26 -4.17 3.48
CA ARG A 257 0.33 -4.85 4.39
C ARG A 257 1.07 -5.85 5.28
N MET A 258 0.84 -5.74 6.58
CA MET A 258 1.37 -6.67 7.61
C MET A 258 2.89 -6.81 7.57
N TYR A 259 3.56 -5.77 7.13
CA TYR A 259 5.00 -5.70 7.21
C TYR A 259 5.42 -5.24 8.60
N THR A 260 6.27 -6.02 9.24
CA THR A 260 6.89 -5.67 10.54
C THR A 260 8.40 -5.84 10.42
N LEU A 261 9.15 -4.89 10.97
CA LEU A 261 10.63 -4.93 10.99
C LEU A 261 11.19 -5.96 11.97
N GLU A 262 10.36 -6.47 12.86
CA GLU A 262 10.78 -7.40 13.91
C GLU A 262 10.32 -8.81 13.61
N ASP A 263 11.26 -9.75 13.73
CA ASP A 263 10.94 -11.17 13.83
C ASP A 263 9.98 -11.39 15.00
N SER A 264 8.99 -12.23 14.78
CA SER A 264 7.90 -12.61 15.71
C SER A 264 8.33 -13.08 17.12
N ARG A 265 9.63 -13.04 17.42
CA ARG A 265 10.24 -13.49 18.69
C ARG A 265 10.17 -12.45 19.81
N ASN A 266 9.99 -11.16 19.49
CA ASN A 266 9.98 -10.12 20.53
C ASN A 266 8.55 -9.67 20.81
N LYS A 267 7.87 -10.38 21.72
CA LYS A 267 6.47 -10.18 22.13
C LYS A 267 6.15 -8.75 22.64
N GLN A 268 7.16 -7.94 22.94
CA GLN A 268 7.01 -6.61 23.51
C GLN A 268 6.66 -5.53 22.49
N TYR A 269 6.85 -5.82 21.18
CA TYR A 269 6.66 -4.86 20.08
C TYR A 269 5.76 -5.38 18.96
N GLN A 270 4.89 -6.35 19.27
CA GLN A 270 4.02 -7.01 18.30
C GLN A 270 2.91 -6.05 17.84
N GLY A 271 3.19 -5.28 16.78
CA GLY A 271 2.17 -4.54 16.05
C GLY A 271 1.60 -5.40 14.92
N SER A 272 0.31 -5.24 14.59
CA SER A 272 -0.38 -5.98 13.52
C SER A 272 0.17 -5.71 12.11
N GLY A 273 1.09 -4.75 11.96
CA GLY A 273 1.59 -4.31 10.65
C GLY A 273 0.54 -3.67 9.73
N LEU A 274 -0.67 -3.40 10.27
CA LEU A 274 -1.78 -2.78 9.52
C LEU A 274 -1.81 -1.25 9.67
N GLY A 275 -1.25 -0.72 10.76
CA GLY A 275 -1.36 0.69 11.10
C GLY A 275 -0.84 1.62 10.01
N LEU A 276 0.41 1.45 9.58
CA LEU A 276 1.02 2.29 8.54
C LEU A 276 0.36 2.10 7.17
N THR A 277 -0.11 0.90 6.84
CA THR A 277 -0.88 0.66 5.62
C THR A 277 -2.20 1.42 5.63
N ILE A 278 -2.95 1.37 6.75
CA ILE A 278 -4.20 2.14 6.93
C ILE A 278 -3.91 3.64 6.84
N THR A 279 -2.87 4.12 7.55
CA THR A 279 -2.43 5.51 7.50
C THR A 279 -2.18 5.98 6.08
N LYS A 280 -1.41 5.22 5.30
CA LYS A 280 -1.13 5.54 3.88
C LYS A 280 -2.41 5.61 3.06
N ARG A 281 -3.31 4.63 3.19
CA ARG A 281 -4.59 4.61 2.45
C ARG A 281 -5.50 5.78 2.82
N LEU A 282 -5.57 6.14 4.10
CA LEU A 282 -6.35 7.29 4.55
C LEU A 282 -5.80 8.61 3.97
N VAL A 283 -4.48 8.79 4.01
CA VAL A 283 -3.83 9.98 3.44
C VAL A 283 -4.04 10.05 1.92
N GLU A 284 -3.86 8.92 1.20
CA GLU A 284 -4.12 8.83 -0.25
C GLU A 284 -5.59 9.13 -0.61
N LYS A 285 -6.55 8.67 0.21
CA LYS A 285 -7.99 8.97 0.04
C LYS A 285 -8.35 10.45 0.29
N MET A 286 -7.48 11.19 0.96
CA MET A 286 -7.57 12.64 1.14
C MET A 286 -6.72 13.41 0.12
N ASP A 287 -6.35 12.81 -1.01
CA ASP A 287 -5.47 13.38 -2.03
C ASP A 287 -4.13 13.89 -1.48
N GLY A 288 -3.68 13.28 -0.39
CA GLY A 288 -2.42 13.58 0.28
C GLY A 288 -1.34 12.55 -0.03
N GLU A 289 -0.17 12.77 0.55
CA GLU A 289 1.00 11.92 0.44
C GLU A 289 1.62 11.67 1.82
N ILE A 290 2.09 10.44 2.10
CA ILE A 290 2.88 10.14 3.28
C ILE A 290 4.31 9.82 2.86
N LEU A 291 5.26 10.50 3.49
CA LEU A 291 6.69 10.37 3.22
C LEU A 291 7.41 9.85 4.47
N LEU A 292 8.47 9.09 4.26
CA LEU A 292 9.33 8.56 5.32
C LEU A 292 10.78 8.93 5.09
N THR A 293 11.36 9.66 6.03
CA THR A 293 12.80 9.89 6.11
C THR A 293 13.32 9.28 7.38
N SER A 294 14.30 8.39 7.28
CA SER A 294 14.89 7.76 8.46
C SER A 294 16.39 7.56 8.29
N LYS A 295 17.11 7.83 9.36
CA LYS A 295 18.51 7.49 9.54
C LYS A 295 18.61 6.65 10.81
N PRO A 296 19.00 5.37 10.72
CA PRO A 296 19.03 4.45 11.85
C PRO A 296 19.76 5.03 13.05
N TYR A 297 19.15 4.89 14.23
CA TYR A 297 19.62 5.35 15.53
C TYR A 297 19.83 6.88 15.68
N GLU A 298 19.40 7.67 14.70
CA GLU A 298 19.46 9.13 14.77
C GLU A 298 18.07 9.75 14.79
N LYS A 299 17.29 9.53 13.71
CA LYS A 299 16.00 10.20 13.53
C LYS A 299 15.13 9.45 12.54
N THR A 300 13.87 9.24 12.88
CA THR A 300 12.80 8.85 11.93
C THR A 300 11.78 9.96 11.86
N THR A 301 11.36 10.32 10.66
CA THR A 301 10.31 11.32 10.40
C THR A 301 9.29 10.75 9.43
N PHE A 302 8.06 10.67 9.88
CA PHE A 302 6.90 10.47 9.01
C PHE A 302 6.28 11.82 8.72
N THR A 303 6.19 12.19 7.45
CA THR A 303 5.62 13.45 6.98
C THR A 303 4.32 13.18 6.25
N ILE A 304 3.22 13.76 6.72
CA ILE A 304 1.94 13.81 6.02
C ILE A 304 1.89 15.10 5.24
N LYS A 305 1.60 15.02 3.94
CA LYS A 305 1.41 16.16 3.06
C LYS A 305 -0.04 16.20 2.59
N LEU A 306 -0.71 17.33 2.77
CA LEU A 306 -2.11 17.56 2.39
C LEU A 306 -2.24 18.83 1.56
N ASN A 307 -3.30 18.93 0.79
CA ASN A 307 -3.62 20.14 0.02
C ASN A 307 -4.07 21.27 0.94
N ARG A 308 -3.38 22.44 0.86
CA ARG A 308 -3.72 23.63 1.64
C ARG A 308 -4.97 24.32 1.06
N ILE A 309 -5.82 24.82 1.96
CA ILE A 309 -6.93 25.71 1.63
C ILE A 309 -6.61 27.09 2.17
N THR A 310 -6.59 28.10 1.30
CA THR A 310 -6.21 29.48 1.64
C THR A 310 -7.39 30.46 1.70
N TYR A 311 -8.64 29.98 1.54
CA TYR A 311 -9.88 30.80 1.56
C TYR A 311 -10.96 30.19 2.45
#